data_cce2af3c12f0647622c0ed402d346d5e
#
_entry.id   cce2af3c12f0647622c0ed402d346d5e
#
_cell.length_a   1.000
_cell.length_b   1.000
_cell.length_c   1.000
_cell.angle_alpha   90.00
_cell.angle_beta   90.00
_cell.angle_gamma   90.00
#
_symmetry.space_group_name_H-M   'P 1'
#
loop_
_entity.id
_entity.type
_entity.pdbx_description
1 polymer ?
#
loop_
_entity_poly.entity_id
_entity_poly.type
_entity_poly.pdbx_seq_one_letter_code
_entity_poly.pdbx_strand_id
1 'polypeptide(L)'
;MYFWIDFKLNSKFVNKKNQKCVFLWPLELIISIKQIKPKTSNSEKYKSLLLILFFKYFSKILPRNYEFEVLKTKKRIEDLTSSKIFFQLPEGTTKYFQNLNKIFGITSRSLFSTSVSCQITYGACCIQDCLAKYMGFSTVFHYGHSCLVSILNCIIWIIYIFIEIKYDFSFLLESIEEIFCPEKDRISLTSTIQFSSELKFVKILLSRIFMILNIPQTKPLSPGEILGCTSFETENNSGTLYIGDGKFHIESVLLFNPNIKIVQFNPFKRSLVLLGFKFTETLSERVNFIENSLYLPRQVNLIFGVLGRQGNVKILRTIESLVSQKGFKKNVYMATEILNDRLNILNGNSKDLWVQLSCPRLSLDWGFYFKNILLTPFEFGIFTKTTKIYNNLFPMDFYSKIGKFWGSYSILSIQFKIHYFGEYYLLTKKYNYFRNFILPDKNE
;
A
#
# COMPACT_ATOMS: atom_id res chain seq x y z
N MET A 1 -18.39 -7.19 11.42
CA MET A 1 -19.23 -6.22 12.14
C MET A 1 -18.60 -4.85 11.91
N TYR A 2 -19.22 -4.00 11.13
CA TYR A 2 -18.67 -2.70 10.75
C TYR A 2 -19.12 -1.67 11.77
N PHE A 3 -18.18 -1.05 12.48
CA PHE A 3 -18.47 0.13 13.30
C PHE A 3 -18.20 1.40 12.48
N TRP A 4 -19.25 2.15 12.22
CA TRP A 4 -19.21 3.46 11.60
C TRP A 4 -19.30 4.52 12.69
N ILE A 5 -18.43 5.50 12.66
CA ILE A 5 -18.51 6.68 13.53
C ILE A 5 -18.68 7.89 12.63
N ASP A 6 -19.91 8.39 12.57
CA ASP A 6 -20.25 9.64 11.90
C ASP A 6 -20.10 10.79 12.89
N PHE A 7 -19.19 11.71 12.61
CA PHE A 7 -19.01 12.90 13.44
C PHE A 7 -19.59 14.13 12.75
N LYS A 8 -20.82 14.51 13.11
CA LYS A 8 -21.34 15.84 12.84
C LYS A 8 -20.83 16.79 13.93
N LEU A 9 -20.00 17.75 13.56
CA LEU A 9 -19.66 18.88 14.43
C LEU A 9 -20.88 19.78 14.56
N ASN A 10 -21.72 19.53 15.57
CA ASN A 10 -22.80 20.43 15.95
C ASN A 10 -22.24 21.60 16.75
N SER A 11 -22.44 22.81 16.26
CA SER A 11 -22.04 24.09 16.85
C SER A 11 -22.92 24.55 18.03
N LYS A 12 -23.52 23.63 18.81
CA LYS A 12 -24.34 23.98 19.99
C LYS A 12 -23.85 23.26 21.23
N PHE A 13 -22.82 23.79 21.87
CA PHE A 13 -22.61 23.64 23.29
C PHE A 13 -22.58 25.01 23.96
N VAL A 14 -23.76 25.47 24.32
CA VAL A 14 -23.96 26.57 25.27
C VAL A 14 -24.41 25.97 26.60
N ASN A 15 -23.59 26.20 27.59
CA ASN A 15 -23.86 26.23 29.03
C ASN A 15 -24.62 25.09 29.72
N LYS A 16 -23.92 24.35 30.56
CA LYS A 16 -24.38 24.13 31.96
C LYS A 16 -23.17 24.04 32.91
N LYS A 17 -23.39 24.73 34.03
CA LYS A 17 -22.50 25.08 35.13
C LYS A 17 -21.56 24.00 35.67
N ASN A 18 -20.37 24.46 36.04
CA ASN A 18 -19.44 23.90 37.02
C ASN A 18 -18.68 22.59 36.65
N GLN A 19 -17.67 22.76 35.78
CA GLN A 19 -16.38 22.10 35.97
C GLN A 19 -15.32 22.96 35.27
N LYS A 20 -14.32 23.40 36.00
CA LYS A 20 -13.15 24.16 35.45
C LYS A 20 -12.36 23.24 34.51
N CYS A 21 -12.72 23.25 33.24
CA CYS A 21 -11.92 22.60 32.19
C CYS A 21 -10.92 23.60 31.63
N VAL A 22 -9.66 23.30 31.78
CA VAL A 22 -8.45 24.00 31.28
C VAL A 22 -8.42 24.11 29.73
N PHE A 23 -9.55 23.96 29.05
CA PHE A 23 -9.68 23.87 27.59
C PHE A 23 -10.10 25.15 26.86
N LEU A 24 -10.30 26.28 27.56
CA LEU A 24 -10.81 27.52 26.96
C LEU A 24 -9.73 28.35 26.23
N TRP A 25 -8.48 28.20 26.59
CA TRP A 25 -7.40 29.02 26.01
C TRP A 25 -7.17 28.90 24.50
N PRO A 26 -7.25 27.71 23.87
CA PRO A 26 -7.05 27.64 22.42
C PRO A 26 -8.20 28.21 21.58
N LEU A 27 -9.43 28.16 22.10
CA LEU A 27 -10.61 28.68 21.38
C LEU A 27 -10.65 30.21 21.37
N GLU A 28 -10.27 30.87 22.46
CA GLU A 28 -10.18 32.33 22.53
C GLU A 28 -9.07 32.86 21.62
N LEU A 29 -7.94 32.18 21.54
CA LEU A 29 -6.84 32.54 20.63
C LEU A 29 -7.27 32.44 19.16
N ILE A 30 -8.06 31.43 18.80
CA ILE A 30 -8.56 31.18 17.44
C ILE A 30 -9.65 32.18 17.06
N ILE A 31 -10.52 32.55 17.99
CA ILE A 31 -11.55 33.57 17.79
C ILE A 31 -10.87 34.93 17.56
N SER A 32 -9.82 35.25 18.32
CA SER A 32 -9.02 36.48 18.12
C SER A 32 -8.32 36.48 16.75
N ILE A 33 -7.87 35.32 16.23
CA ILE A 33 -7.26 35.21 14.90
C ILE A 33 -8.26 35.46 13.77
N LYS A 34 -9.52 35.03 13.90
CA LYS A 34 -10.57 35.24 12.90
C LYS A 34 -11.03 36.70 12.84
N GLN A 35 -10.82 37.49 13.89
CA GLN A 35 -11.24 38.89 13.97
C GLN A 35 -10.17 39.90 13.51
N ILE A 36 -8.91 39.51 13.33
CA ILE A 36 -7.84 40.39 12.86
C ILE A 36 -7.94 40.59 11.35
N LYS A 37 -8.58 41.68 10.92
CA LYS A 37 -8.50 42.15 9.53
C LYS A 37 -7.10 42.72 9.29
N PRO A 38 -6.36 42.30 8.26
CA PRO A 38 -5.01 42.77 8.02
C PRO A 38 -5.00 44.17 7.43
N LYS A 39 -4.51 45.15 8.17
CA LYS A 39 -4.36 46.54 7.67
C LYS A 39 -2.95 47.15 7.82
N THR A 40 -1.90 46.36 8.18
CA THR A 40 -0.53 46.90 8.28
C THR A 40 0.53 45.84 8.01
N SER A 41 1.75 46.28 7.67
CA SER A 41 2.95 45.46 7.40
C SER A 41 3.37 44.51 8.54
N ASN A 42 2.84 44.68 9.74
CA ASN A 42 3.01 43.78 10.87
C ASN A 42 2.18 42.48 10.75
N SER A 43 1.26 42.38 9.80
CA SER A 43 0.36 41.23 9.65
C SER A 43 1.09 39.91 9.29
N GLU A 44 2.19 40.01 8.54
CA GLU A 44 2.99 38.81 8.17
C GLU A 44 3.77 38.26 9.35
N LYS A 45 4.31 39.13 10.20
CA LYS A 45 5.03 38.76 11.39
C LYS A 45 4.10 38.11 12.43
N TYR A 46 2.88 38.62 12.58
CA TYR A 46 1.85 37.99 13.41
C TYR A 46 1.36 36.64 12.83
N LYS A 47 1.21 36.53 11.50
CA LYS A 47 0.85 35.26 10.84
C LYS A 47 1.93 34.21 11.04
N SER A 48 3.21 34.59 10.95
CA SER A 48 4.32 33.64 11.19
C SER A 48 4.41 33.21 12.66
N LEU A 49 4.21 34.12 13.60
CA LEU A 49 4.18 33.82 15.04
C LEU A 49 3.01 32.90 15.41
N LEU A 50 1.83 33.18 14.85
CA LEU A 50 0.65 32.34 15.03
C LEU A 50 0.81 30.95 14.42
N LEU A 51 1.45 30.84 13.26
CA LEU A 51 1.84 29.56 12.67
C LEU A 51 2.81 28.78 13.58
N ILE A 52 3.81 29.45 14.17
CA ILE A 52 4.77 28.83 15.09
C ILE A 52 4.06 28.33 16.37
N LEU A 53 3.17 29.14 16.96
CA LEU A 53 2.40 28.74 18.13
C LEU A 53 1.44 27.58 17.81
N PHE A 54 0.84 27.61 16.64
CA PHE A 54 0.01 26.55 16.09
C PHE A 54 0.80 25.24 15.97
N PHE A 55 1.97 25.28 15.32
CA PHE A 55 2.85 24.11 15.22
C PHE A 55 3.31 23.59 16.60
N LYS A 56 3.65 24.50 17.52
CA LYS A 56 4.02 24.14 18.89
C LYS A 56 2.89 23.48 19.67
N TYR A 57 1.64 23.87 19.42
CA TYR A 57 0.47 23.23 20.00
C TYR A 57 0.24 21.83 19.40
N PHE A 58 0.34 21.71 18.07
CA PHE A 58 0.10 20.43 17.40
C PHE A 58 1.22 19.42 17.62
N SER A 59 2.46 19.85 17.81
CA SER A 59 3.56 18.95 18.22
C SER A 59 3.36 18.28 19.58
N LYS A 60 2.37 18.74 20.38
CA LYS A 60 1.96 18.07 21.62
C LYS A 60 0.88 17.00 21.41
N ILE A 61 0.18 17.03 20.27
CA ILE A 61 -0.98 16.16 19.98
C ILE A 61 -0.59 15.03 19.02
N LEU A 62 0.38 15.27 18.14
CA LEU A 62 0.95 14.29 17.22
C LEU A 62 2.37 13.89 17.65
N PRO A 63 2.84 12.68 17.31
CA PRO A 63 4.22 12.27 17.62
C PRO A 63 5.23 13.24 17.00
N ARG A 64 6.24 13.64 17.77
CA ARG A 64 7.21 14.66 17.34
C ARG A 64 8.07 14.26 16.15
N ASN A 65 8.31 12.98 16.01
CA ASN A 65 9.12 12.40 14.92
C ASN A 65 8.29 12.00 13.69
N TYR A 66 6.95 12.26 13.69
CA TYR A 66 6.06 11.98 12.57
C TYR A 66 5.68 13.26 11.84
N GLU A 67 5.89 13.28 10.54
CA GLU A 67 5.43 14.34 9.63
C GLU A 67 4.20 13.87 8.86
N PHE A 68 3.03 14.48 9.14
CA PHE A 68 1.73 14.11 8.54
C PHE A 68 1.36 14.99 7.34
N GLU A 69 2.28 15.73 6.75
CA GLU A 69 2.00 16.68 5.68
C GLU A 69 0.75 17.57 5.95
N VAL A 70 0.60 18.04 7.20
CA VAL A 70 -0.61 18.76 7.66
C VAL A 70 -0.91 19.99 6.81
N LEU A 71 0.13 20.74 6.41
CA LEU A 71 -0.04 21.94 5.58
C LEU A 71 -0.53 21.60 4.17
N LYS A 72 0.00 20.55 3.58
CA LYS A 72 -0.43 20.05 2.27
C LYS A 72 -1.87 19.61 2.31
N THR A 73 -2.26 18.85 3.33
CA THR A 73 -3.64 18.40 3.52
C THR A 73 -4.59 19.57 3.70
N LYS A 74 -4.24 20.53 4.56
CA LYS A 74 -5.02 21.74 4.76
C LYS A 74 -5.25 22.51 3.46
N LYS A 75 -4.17 22.78 2.70
CA LYS A 75 -4.26 23.47 1.41
C LYS A 75 -5.19 22.73 0.46
N ARG A 76 -5.07 21.40 0.37
CA ARG A 76 -5.94 20.58 -0.49
C ARG A 76 -7.40 20.62 -0.04
N ILE A 77 -7.68 20.63 1.28
CA ILE A 77 -9.05 20.79 1.79
C ILE A 77 -9.63 22.16 1.40
N GLU A 78 -8.84 23.22 1.46
CA GLU A 78 -9.25 24.57 1.08
C GLU A 78 -9.52 24.72 -0.43
N ASP A 79 -8.78 23.96 -1.26
CA ASP A 79 -8.94 23.94 -2.72
C ASP A 79 -10.17 23.12 -3.17
N LEU A 80 -10.74 22.27 -2.28
CA LEU A 80 -11.88 21.42 -2.63
C LEU A 80 -13.21 22.22 -2.62
N THR A 81 -14.00 21.99 -3.64
CA THR A 81 -15.39 22.50 -3.73
C THR A 81 -16.37 21.65 -2.92
N SER A 82 -15.99 20.42 -2.59
CA SER A 82 -16.83 19.47 -1.84
C SER A 82 -16.60 19.55 -0.34
N SER A 83 -17.70 19.51 0.40
CA SER A 83 -17.69 19.48 1.87
C SER A 83 -17.56 18.08 2.49
N LYS A 84 -17.42 17.03 1.67
CA LYS A 84 -17.40 15.64 2.15
C LYS A 84 -16.07 14.98 1.82
N ILE A 85 -15.31 14.62 2.86
CA ILE A 85 -13.95 14.09 2.76
C ILE A 85 -13.87 12.73 3.45
N PHE A 86 -13.35 11.73 2.75
CA PHE A 86 -13.11 10.39 3.29
C PHE A 86 -11.62 10.22 3.57
N PHE A 87 -11.29 9.86 4.81
CA PHE A 87 -9.91 9.59 5.22
C PHE A 87 -9.66 8.08 5.26
N GLN A 88 -8.58 7.66 4.64
CA GLN A 88 -8.08 6.30 4.72
C GLN A 88 -6.69 6.34 5.35
N LEU A 89 -6.57 5.80 6.57
CA LEU A 89 -5.36 5.84 7.40
C LEU A 89 -4.83 4.43 7.63
N PRO A 90 -3.50 4.21 7.68
CA PRO A 90 -2.94 2.96 8.17
C PRO A 90 -3.41 2.67 9.59
N GLU A 91 -3.60 1.39 9.92
CA GLU A 91 -4.14 0.94 11.22
C GLU A 91 -3.40 1.60 12.41
N GLY A 92 -2.08 1.61 12.39
CA GLY A 92 -1.25 2.21 13.45
C GLY A 92 -1.43 3.71 13.65
N THR A 93 -2.03 4.43 12.68
CA THR A 93 -2.22 5.88 12.69
C THR A 93 -3.67 6.31 12.86
N THR A 94 -4.63 5.39 12.82
CA THR A 94 -6.07 5.69 13.00
C THR A 94 -6.36 6.39 14.32
N LYS A 95 -5.61 6.10 15.38
CA LYS A 95 -5.70 6.77 16.69
C LYS A 95 -5.48 8.29 16.61
N TYR A 96 -4.79 8.79 15.59
CA TYR A 96 -4.53 10.21 15.39
C TYR A 96 -5.63 10.91 14.57
N PHE A 97 -6.60 10.17 14.02
CA PHE A 97 -7.64 10.75 13.16
C PHE A 97 -8.41 11.89 13.84
N GLN A 98 -8.84 11.70 15.08
CA GLN A 98 -9.57 12.74 15.80
C GLN A 98 -8.74 14.02 15.96
N ASN A 99 -7.44 13.89 16.20
CA ASN A 99 -6.52 15.01 16.32
C ASN A 99 -6.35 15.71 14.98
N LEU A 100 -6.13 14.97 13.91
CA LEU A 100 -6.04 15.50 12.55
C LEU A 100 -7.34 16.20 12.14
N ASN A 101 -8.48 15.60 12.42
CA ASN A 101 -9.78 16.19 12.09
C ASN A 101 -10.05 17.49 12.85
N LYS A 102 -9.68 17.57 14.14
CA LYS A 102 -9.72 18.83 14.91
C LYS A 102 -8.82 19.89 14.29
N ILE A 103 -7.58 19.51 13.92
CA ILE A 103 -6.62 20.43 13.27
C ILE A 103 -7.24 21.03 12.00
N PHE A 104 -7.78 20.17 11.12
CA PHE A 104 -8.36 20.63 9.86
C PHE A 104 -9.65 21.42 10.06
N GLY A 105 -10.53 21.01 11.00
CA GLY A 105 -11.76 21.72 11.31
C GLY A 105 -11.53 23.13 11.87
N ILE A 106 -10.49 23.31 12.68
CA ILE A 106 -10.12 24.63 13.23
C ILE A 106 -9.49 25.53 12.17
N THR A 107 -8.71 24.95 11.26
CA THR A 107 -7.87 25.70 10.32
C THR A 107 -8.54 25.96 8.98
N SER A 108 -9.54 25.18 8.61
CA SER A 108 -10.27 25.34 7.35
C SER A 108 -11.34 26.42 7.46
N ARG A 109 -11.52 27.20 6.38
CA ARG A 109 -12.52 28.25 6.29
C ARG A 109 -13.94 27.72 6.06
N SER A 110 -14.06 26.50 5.54
CA SER A 110 -15.32 25.83 5.20
C SER A 110 -15.65 24.73 6.20
N LEU A 111 -16.93 24.56 6.47
CA LEU A 111 -17.44 23.38 7.19
C LEU A 111 -17.37 22.18 6.25
N PHE A 112 -16.77 21.08 6.71
CA PHE A 112 -16.72 19.82 5.98
C PHE A 112 -17.08 18.65 6.90
N SER A 113 -17.70 17.65 6.31
CA SER A 113 -17.97 16.38 6.99
C SER A 113 -16.87 15.38 6.66
N THR A 114 -16.46 14.62 7.66
CA THR A 114 -15.39 13.61 7.49
C THR A 114 -15.87 12.25 7.93
N SER A 115 -15.39 11.23 7.23
CA SER A 115 -15.44 9.84 7.69
C SER A 115 -14.06 9.23 7.56
N VAL A 116 -13.76 8.24 8.39
CA VAL A 116 -12.49 7.52 8.35
C VAL A 116 -12.74 6.02 8.18
N SER A 117 -11.94 5.41 7.33
CA SER A 117 -11.86 3.95 7.28
C SER A 117 -10.82 3.46 8.28
N CYS A 118 -11.25 2.59 9.18
CA CYS A 118 -10.38 1.96 10.18
C CYS A 118 -9.92 0.56 9.77
N GLN A 119 -10.51 -0.01 8.72
CA GLN A 119 -10.16 -1.33 8.20
C GLN A 119 -9.44 -1.20 6.87
N ILE A 120 -8.14 -1.41 6.89
CA ILE A 120 -7.33 -1.53 5.68
C ILE A 120 -6.67 -2.90 5.74
N THR A 121 -7.26 -3.86 5.05
CA THR A 121 -6.76 -5.23 5.03
C THR A 121 -5.40 -5.32 4.34
N TYR A 122 -5.19 -4.47 3.32
CA TYR A 122 -3.93 -4.36 2.57
C TYR A 122 -3.71 -2.88 2.22
N GLY A 123 -2.52 -2.36 2.38
CA GLY A 123 -2.23 -0.93 2.30
C GLY A 123 -2.35 -0.33 0.90
N ALA A 124 -1.24 -0.21 0.20
CA ALA A 124 -1.11 0.56 -1.04
C ALA A 124 -1.99 0.10 -2.22
N CYS A 125 -2.33 -1.20 -2.31
CA CYS A 125 -3.18 -1.73 -3.38
C CYS A 125 -4.69 -1.63 -3.10
N CYS A 126 -5.11 -1.22 -1.90
CA CYS A 126 -6.51 -1.23 -1.45
C CYS A 126 -7.05 0.17 -1.19
N ILE A 127 -7.20 0.96 -2.25
CA ILE A 127 -7.90 2.25 -2.16
C ILE A 127 -9.40 2.01 -2.12
N GLN A 128 -10.07 2.62 -1.14
CA GLN A 128 -11.52 2.47 -0.93
C GLN A 128 -12.34 3.54 -1.65
N ASP A 129 -11.98 3.87 -2.87
CA ASP A 129 -12.64 4.87 -3.70
C ASP A 129 -14.08 4.48 -4.06
N CYS A 130 -14.33 3.19 -4.35
CA CYS A 130 -15.67 2.66 -4.61
C CYS A 130 -16.60 2.84 -3.40
N LEU A 131 -16.10 2.45 -2.21
CA LEU A 131 -16.86 2.58 -0.97
C LEU A 131 -17.14 4.04 -0.63
N ALA A 132 -16.11 4.89 -0.71
CA ALA A 132 -16.25 6.32 -0.45
C ALA A 132 -17.27 6.96 -1.39
N LYS A 133 -17.23 6.63 -2.69
CA LYS A 133 -18.22 7.11 -3.67
C LYS A 133 -19.63 6.65 -3.33
N TYR A 134 -19.80 5.38 -2.96
CA TYR A 134 -21.10 4.83 -2.58
C TYR A 134 -21.70 5.55 -1.37
N MET A 135 -20.84 5.97 -0.42
CA MET A 135 -21.22 6.75 0.74
C MET A 135 -21.43 8.25 0.45
N GLY A 136 -21.30 8.67 -0.81
CA GLY A 136 -21.50 10.07 -1.24
C GLY A 136 -20.31 11.00 -0.98
N PHE A 137 -19.10 10.44 -0.78
CA PHE A 137 -17.86 11.21 -0.75
C PHE A 137 -17.31 11.42 -2.15
N SER A 138 -16.70 12.59 -2.38
CA SER A 138 -16.09 12.95 -3.67
C SER A 138 -14.57 12.84 -3.66
N THR A 139 -13.96 12.81 -2.49
CA THR A 139 -12.51 12.85 -2.32
C THR A 139 -12.07 11.91 -1.21
N VAL A 140 -11.01 11.14 -1.47
CA VAL A 140 -10.31 10.31 -0.48
C VAL A 140 -8.92 10.91 -0.22
N PHE A 141 -8.62 11.16 1.04
CA PHE A 141 -7.26 11.39 1.51
C PHE A 141 -6.65 10.08 1.96
N HIS A 142 -5.72 9.56 1.15
CA HIS A 142 -5.07 8.28 1.37
C HIS A 142 -3.71 8.50 2.04
N TYR A 143 -3.67 8.26 3.34
CA TYR A 143 -2.51 8.52 4.19
C TYR A 143 -1.54 7.35 4.30
N GLY A 144 -0.25 7.67 4.37
CA GLY A 144 0.81 6.78 4.83
C GLY A 144 1.10 5.56 3.98
N HIS A 145 0.58 5.51 2.75
CA HIS A 145 0.80 4.41 1.83
C HIS A 145 1.46 4.88 0.53
N SER A 146 2.12 3.94 -0.15
CA SER A 146 2.73 4.15 -1.45
C SER A 146 1.72 4.55 -2.51
N CYS A 147 2.13 5.41 -3.46
CA CYS A 147 1.34 5.76 -4.65
C CYS A 147 1.35 4.61 -5.68
N LEU A 148 0.82 3.45 -5.30
CA LEU A 148 0.84 2.25 -6.13
C LEU A 148 -0.24 2.26 -7.21
N VAL A 149 -1.44 2.68 -6.84
CA VAL A 149 -2.59 2.77 -7.74
C VAL A 149 -2.61 4.13 -8.43
N SER A 150 -2.65 4.12 -9.76
CA SER A 150 -2.77 5.37 -10.54
C SER A 150 -4.09 6.07 -10.22
N ILE A 151 -4.04 7.38 -9.95
CA ILE A 151 -5.23 8.23 -9.74
C ILE A 151 -6.18 8.21 -10.93
N LEU A 152 -5.67 7.94 -12.15
CA LEU A 152 -6.48 7.81 -13.36
C LEU A 152 -7.37 6.56 -13.38
N ASN A 153 -7.09 5.59 -12.52
CA ASN A 153 -7.87 4.36 -12.38
C ASN A 153 -8.87 4.43 -11.23
N CYS A 154 -8.96 5.57 -10.54
CA CYS A 154 -9.86 5.78 -9.43
C CYS A 154 -11.14 6.48 -9.91
N ILE A 155 -12.26 6.18 -9.24
CA ILE A 155 -13.58 6.69 -9.62
C ILE A 155 -13.95 8.02 -8.96
N ILE A 156 -13.18 8.43 -7.96
CA ILE A 156 -13.26 9.74 -7.29
C ILE A 156 -11.84 10.29 -7.09
N TRP A 157 -11.74 11.53 -6.65
CA TRP A 157 -10.46 12.17 -6.39
C TRP A 157 -9.70 11.50 -5.26
N ILE A 158 -8.44 11.09 -5.52
CA ILE A 158 -7.54 10.53 -4.52
C ILE A 158 -6.38 11.49 -4.30
N ILE A 159 -6.13 11.82 -3.06
CA ILE A 159 -5.01 12.65 -2.64
C ILE A 159 -4.12 11.80 -1.74
N TYR A 160 -2.93 11.47 -2.22
CA TYR A 160 -1.93 10.75 -1.43
C TYR A 160 -1.21 11.71 -0.48
N ILE A 161 -1.21 11.34 0.79
CA ILE A 161 -0.51 12.06 1.86
C ILE A 161 0.48 11.09 2.50
N PHE A 162 1.74 11.44 2.46
CA PHE A 162 2.77 10.61 3.07
C PHE A 162 2.85 10.88 4.57
N ILE A 163 3.21 9.84 5.32
CA ILE A 163 3.57 9.95 6.72
C ILE A 163 5.05 9.62 6.79
N GLU A 164 5.87 10.63 7.03
CA GLU A 164 7.31 10.46 7.15
C GLU A 164 7.71 10.34 8.61
N ILE A 165 8.70 9.49 8.89
CA ILE A 165 9.18 9.25 10.25
C ILE A 165 10.66 9.55 10.29
N LYS A 166 11.05 10.51 11.14
CA LYS A 166 12.44 10.95 11.33
C LYS A 166 13.13 10.15 12.42
N TYR A 167 14.37 9.78 12.18
CA TYR A 167 15.19 8.98 13.10
C TYR A 167 16.61 9.50 13.24
N ASP A 168 17.23 9.02 14.31
CA ASP A 168 18.66 9.11 14.55
C ASP A 168 19.35 7.89 13.91
N PHE A 169 20.29 8.15 13.02
CA PHE A 169 21.09 7.15 12.30
C PHE A 169 22.48 6.93 12.89
N SER A 170 22.82 7.51 14.05
CA SER A 170 24.16 7.37 14.67
C SER A 170 24.56 5.91 14.83
N PHE A 171 23.68 5.09 15.40
CA PHE A 171 23.93 3.66 15.58
C PHE A 171 24.17 2.92 14.25
N LEU A 172 23.45 3.29 13.20
CA LEU A 172 23.68 2.69 11.87
C LEU A 172 25.08 3.00 11.36
N LEU A 173 25.55 4.25 11.51
CA LEU A 173 26.86 4.67 11.04
C LEU A 173 27.99 3.99 11.80
N GLU A 174 27.80 3.75 13.11
CA GLU A 174 28.78 3.11 13.97
C GLU A 174 28.92 1.60 13.71
N SER A 175 27.81 0.93 13.28
CA SER A 175 27.76 -0.53 13.21
C SER A 175 27.80 -1.11 11.78
N ILE A 176 27.63 -0.30 10.75
CA ILE A 176 27.47 -0.81 9.37
C ILE A 176 28.75 -1.44 8.81
N GLU A 177 29.93 -0.95 9.23
CA GLU A 177 31.23 -1.43 8.79
C GLU A 177 31.56 -2.83 9.33
N GLU A 178 30.89 -3.27 10.40
CA GLU A 178 31.02 -4.64 10.91
C GLU A 178 30.48 -5.69 9.93
N ILE A 179 29.55 -5.28 9.06
CA ILE A 179 28.85 -6.20 8.16
C ILE A 179 29.29 -6.04 6.69
N PHE A 180 29.52 -4.81 6.26
CA PHE A 180 29.92 -4.48 4.89
C PHE A 180 31.34 -3.93 4.84
N CYS A 181 32.10 -4.39 3.84
CA CYS A 181 33.43 -3.88 3.59
C CYS A 181 33.36 -2.59 2.75
N PRO A 182 33.84 -1.43 3.27
CA PRO A 182 33.74 -0.14 2.59
C PRO A 182 34.32 -0.09 1.19
N GLU A 183 35.43 -0.78 0.96
CA GLU A 183 36.17 -0.73 -0.31
C GLU A 183 35.63 -1.67 -1.39
N LYS A 184 34.96 -2.76 -0.98
CA LYS A 184 34.57 -3.85 -1.88
C LYS A 184 33.06 -3.91 -2.14
N ASP A 185 32.28 -3.59 -1.11
CA ASP A 185 30.84 -3.83 -1.19
C ASP A 185 30.11 -2.71 -1.91
N ARG A 186 29.22 -3.14 -2.82
CA ARG A 186 28.26 -2.28 -3.52
C ARG A 186 26.91 -2.42 -2.84
N ILE A 187 26.41 -1.36 -2.24
CA ILE A 187 25.23 -1.42 -1.39
C ILE A 187 24.06 -0.69 -2.01
N SER A 188 22.92 -1.35 -2.10
CA SER A 188 21.63 -0.74 -2.39
C SER A 188 20.94 -0.27 -1.12
N LEU A 189 20.51 1.00 -1.09
CA LEU A 189 19.76 1.57 0.03
C LEU A 189 18.26 1.52 -0.27
N THR A 190 17.50 0.91 0.63
CA THR A 190 16.05 0.73 0.47
C THR A 190 15.29 0.97 1.77
N SER A 191 14.00 1.25 1.65
CA SER A 191 13.13 1.46 2.81
C SER A 191 11.66 1.20 2.49
N THR A 192 10.83 1.24 3.51
CA THR A 192 9.39 1.46 3.34
C THR A 192 9.11 2.94 3.12
N ILE A 193 7.90 3.27 2.63
CA ILE A 193 7.53 4.65 2.27
C ILE A 193 7.73 5.66 3.38
N GLN A 194 7.49 5.28 4.64
CA GLN A 194 7.62 6.16 5.80
C GLN A 194 9.06 6.61 6.10
N PHE A 195 10.06 5.94 5.53
CA PHE A 195 11.50 6.26 5.70
C PHE A 195 12.17 6.68 4.39
N SER A 196 11.42 6.73 3.30
CA SER A 196 11.99 6.96 1.96
C SER A 196 12.59 8.38 1.81
N SER A 197 12.05 9.37 2.51
CA SER A 197 12.59 10.74 2.51
C SER A 197 14.01 10.81 3.09
N GLU A 198 14.30 9.99 4.10
CA GLU A 198 15.58 9.97 4.79
C GLU A 198 16.68 9.23 4.00
N LEU A 199 16.34 8.40 3.00
CA LEU A 199 17.33 7.62 2.24
C LEU A 199 18.38 8.46 1.56
N LYS A 200 18.02 9.64 1.06
CA LYS A 200 18.98 10.55 0.42
C LYS A 200 20.00 11.08 1.44
N PHE A 201 19.52 11.40 2.64
CA PHE A 201 20.36 11.85 3.73
C PHE A 201 21.29 10.72 4.20
N VAL A 202 20.76 9.53 4.43
CA VAL A 202 21.54 8.34 4.76
C VAL A 202 22.59 8.04 3.69
N LYS A 203 22.25 8.17 2.41
CA LYS A 203 23.21 8.02 1.32
C LYS A 203 24.38 9.00 1.45
N ILE A 204 24.11 10.28 1.75
CA ILE A 204 25.15 11.30 1.93
C ILE A 204 26.05 10.95 3.12
N LEU A 205 25.49 10.48 4.22
CA LEU A 205 26.27 10.09 5.39
C LEU A 205 27.14 8.87 5.09
N LEU A 206 26.57 7.82 4.51
CA LEU A 206 27.28 6.59 4.19
C LEU A 206 28.28 6.74 3.02
N SER A 207 28.12 7.73 2.14
CA SER A 207 29.08 8.00 1.05
C SER A 207 30.44 8.48 1.56
N ARG A 208 30.56 8.82 2.82
CA ARG A 208 31.85 9.09 3.49
C ARG A 208 32.60 7.81 3.85
N ILE A 209 31.91 6.68 3.90
CA ILE A 209 32.43 5.38 4.31
C ILE A 209 32.52 4.46 3.08
N PHE A 210 31.46 4.35 2.30
CA PHE A 210 31.35 3.42 1.17
C PHE A 210 31.49 4.13 -0.17
N MET A 211 32.27 3.55 -1.07
CA MET A 211 32.51 4.12 -2.40
C MET A 211 31.29 3.98 -3.34
N ILE A 212 30.54 2.88 -3.26
CA ILE A 212 29.46 2.58 -4.20
C ILE A 212 28.17 2.36 -3.45
N LEU A 213 27.31 3.38 -3.49
CA LEU A 213 25.97 3.37 -2.93
C LEU A 213 24.95 3.74 -4.00
N ASN A 214 23.91 2.93 -4.16
CA ASN A 214 22.80 3.26 -5.03
C ASN A 214 21.47 3.29 -4.28
N ILE A 215 20.47 3.98 -4.86
CA ILE A 215 19.08 3.95 -4.42
C ILE A 215 18.29 3.45 -5.63
N PRO A 216 17.95 2.14 -5.67
CA PRO A 216 17.24 1.57 -6.81
C PRO A 216 15.80 2.10 -6.86
N GLN A 217 15.20 2.11 -8.03
CA GLN A 217 13.80 2.49 -8.21
C GLN A 217 13.05 1.53 -9.10
N THR A 218 11.97 0.97 -8.59
CA THR A 218 10.99 0.19 -9.35
C THR A 218 9.70 0.99 -9.51
N LYS A 219 9.53 1.66 -10.66
CA LYS A 219 8.30 2.45 -10.91
C LYS A 219 7.05 1.55 -10.86
N PRO A 220 5.93 1.99 -10.20
CA PRO A 220 5.61 3.37 -9.83
C PRO A 220 6.11 3.81 -8.44
N LEU A 221 6.83 2.97 -7.70
CA LEU A 221 7.33 3.29 -6.36
C LEU A 221 8.36 4.43 -6.39
N SER A 222 8.53 5.08 -5.26
CA SER A 222 9.55 6.12 -5.04
C SER A 222 10.96 5.52 -5.08
N PRO A 223 12.03 6.32 -5.32
CA PRO A 223 13.40 5.81 -5.24
C PRO A 223 13.70 5.18 -3.88
N GLY A 224 14.22 3.96 -3.88
CA GLY A 224 14.53 3.17 -2.69
C GLY A 224 13.34 2.53 -1.99
N GLU A 225 12.13 2.87 -2.40
CA GLU A 225 10.92 2.29 -1.83
C GLU A 225 10.70 0.86 -2.32
N ILE A 226 10.33 -0.04 -1.39
CA ILE A 226 9.97 -1.43 -1.67
C ILE A 226 8.64 -1.79 -1.02
N LEU A 227 7.93 -2.74 -1.64
CA LEU A 227 6.72 -3.36 -1.09
C LEU A 227 6.92 -4.89 -1.03
N GLY A 228 6.13 -5.56 -0.20
CA GLY A 228 6.16 -7.02 -0.08
C GLY A 228 5.85 -7.79 -1.39
N CYS A 229 5.36 -7.11 -2.41
CA CYS A 229 5.00 -7.66 -3.72
C CYS A 229 5.74 -6.98 -4.89
N THR A 230 6.52 -5.93 -4.63
CA THR A 230 7.21 -5.17 -5.67
C THR A 230 8.52 -4.63 -5.12
N SER A 231 9.61 -5.13 -5.65
CA SER A 231 10.98 -4.75 -5.34
C SER A 231 11.80 -4.64 -6.64
N PHE A 232 13.09 -4.59 -6.53
CA PHE A 232 14.02 -4.46 -7.64
C PHE A 232 14.90 -5.70 -7.75
N GLU A 233 15.33 -5.99 -8.95
CA GLU A 233 16.41 -6.92 -9.23
C GLU A 233 17.74 -6.18 -9.13
N THR A 234 18.74 -6.78 -8.47
CA THR A 234 20.07 -6.19 -8.37
C THR A 234 21.00 -6.83 -9.36
N GLU A 235 21.66 -6.01 -10.15
CA GLU A 235 22.79 -6.44 -10.95
C GLU A 235 24.08 -6.00 -10.24
N ASN A 236 24.98 -6.95 -9.98
CA ASN A 236 26.32 -6.68 -9.44
C ASN A 236 26.41 -5.96 -8.08
N ASN A 237 25.41 -6.06 -7.23
CA ASN A 237 25.46 -5.55 -5.84
C ASN A 237 25.91 -6.65 -4.88
N SER A 238 26.72 -6.28 -3.89
CA SER A 238 27.15 -7.18 -2.80
C SER A 238 26.06 -7.32 -1.76
N GLY A 239 25.23 -6.28 -1.58
CA GLY A 239 24.20 -6.30 -0.57
C GLY A 239 23.18 -5.19 -0.66
N THR A 240 22.20 -5.28 0.23
CA THR A 240 21.14 -4.30 0.41
C THR A 240 21.01 -3.93 1.87
N LEU A 241 21.02 -2.64 2.16
CA LEU A 241 20.63 -2.09 3.45
C LEU A 241 19.18 -1.65 3.37
N TYR A 242 18.34 -2.25 4.18
CA TYR A 242 16.93 -1.92 4.32
C TYR A 242 16.66 -1.16 5.61
N ILE A 243 16.04 0.00 5.50
CA ILE A 243 15.59 0.82 6.63
C ILE A 243 14.09 0.64 6.82
N GLY A 244 13.72 0.00 7.92
CA GLY A 244 12.32 -0.25 8.23
C GLY A 244 12.12 -1.27 9.34
N ASP A 245 10.88 -1.33 9.82
CA ASP A 245 10.40 -2.32 10.75
C ASP A 245 9.75 -3.50 10.01
N GLY A 246 9.70 -4.65 10.66
CA GLY A 246 9.09 -5.86 10.07
C GLY A 246 9.86 -6.48 8.92
N LYS A 247 9.44 -7.67 8.52
CA LYS A 247 10.11 -8.48 7.50
C LYS A 247 9.39 -8.50 6.16
N PHE A 248 8.09 -8.24 6.14
CA PHE A 248 7.20 -8.41 4.99
C PHE A 248 7.70 -7.71 3.71
N HIS A 249 8.21 -6.47 3.83
CA HIS A 249 8.68 -5.73 2.67
C HIS A 249 10.05 -6.23 2.20
N ILE A 250 10.98 -6.43 3.12
CA ILE A 250 12.34 -6.84 2.77
C ILE A 250 12.40 -8.27 2.21
N GLU A 251 11.50 -9.13 2.59
CA GLU A 251 11.38 -10.47 2.04
C GLU A 251 11.17 -10.46 0.51
N SER A 252 10.54 -9.43 -0.05
CA SER A 252 10.43 -9.29 -1.49
C SER A 252 11.79 -9.11 -2.18
N VAL A 253 12.73 -8.43 -1.52
CA VAL A 253 14.10 -8.28 -2.05
C VAL A 253 14.86 -9.59 -1.94
N LEU A 254 14.67 -10.34 -0.84
CA LEU A 254 15.25 -11.67 -0.66
C LEU A 254 14.80 -12.65 -1.74
N LEU A 255 13.49 -12.66 -2.04
CA LEU A 255 12.89 -13.50 -3.08
C LEU A 255 13.40 -13.17 -4.48
N PHE A 256 13.60 -11.88 -4.75
CA PHE A 256 14.06 -11.40 -6.05
C PHE A 256 15.58 -11.45 -6.20
N ASN A 257 16.34 -11.51 -5.09
CA ASN A 257 17.81 -11.49 -5.08
C ASN A 257 18.37 -12.49 -4.07
N PRO A 258 18.26 -13.79 -4.34
CA PRO A 258 18.59 -14.83 -3.35
C PRO A 258 20.08 -14.88 -2.94
N ASN A 259 20.98 -14.28 -3.72
CA ASN A 259 22.43 -14.42 -3.56
C ASN A 259 23.14 -13.21 -2.93
N ILE A 260 22.38 -12.18 -2.46
CA ILE A 260 22.99 -10.98 -1.88
C ILE A 260 22.85 -10.94 -0.37
N LYS A 261 23.79 -10.25 0.31
CA LYS A 261 23.65 -9.92 1.73
C LYS A 261 22.51 -8.95 1.92
N ILE A 262 21.57 -9.21 2.83
CA ILE A 262 20.52 -8.27 3.18
C ILE A 262 20.61 -7.95 4.66
N VAL A 263 20.74 -6.67 4.94
CA VAL A 263 20.86 -6.12 6.29
C VAL A 263 19.68 -5.22 6.56
N GLN A 264 18.97 -5.48 7.64
CA GLN A 264 17.88 -4.66 8.13
C GLN A 264 18.36 -3.76 9.25
N PHE A 265 18.22 -2.47 9.07
CA PHE A 265 18.25 -1.49 10.15
C PHE A 265 16.83 -1.19 10.61
N ASN A 266 16.54 -1.52 11.88
CA ASN A 266 15.27 -1.16 12.52
C ASN A 266 15.45 0.12 13.33
N PRO A 267 14.92 1.27 12.86
CA PRO A 267 15.11 2.54 13.53
C PRO A 267 14.45 2.60 14.92
N PHE A 268 13.34 1.92 15.12
CA PHE A 268 12.62 1.92 16.41
C PHE A 268 13.37 1.15 17.49
N LYS A 269 14.01 0.03 17.10
CA LYS A 269 14.78 -0.83 18.01
C LYS A 269 16.25 -0.44 18.10
N ARG A 270 16.73 0.45 17.23
CA ARG A 270 18.14 0.77 17.02
C ARG A 270 18.96 -0.52 16.88
N SER A 271 18.55 -1.40 15.99
CA SER A 271 19.21 -2.69 15.77
C SER A 271 19.52 -2.89 14.29
N LEU A 272 20.69 -3.49 14.04
CA LEU A 272 21.17 -3.89 12.73
C LEU A 272 21.20 -5.42 12.70
N VAL A 273 20.51 -6.04 11.74
CA VAL A 273 20.36 -7.48 11.66
C VAL A 273 20.67 -7.97 10.25
N LEU A 274 21.61 -8.91 10.13
CA LEU A 274 21.82 -9.65 8.90
C LEU A 274 20.69 -10.68 8.76
N LEU A 275 19.94 -10.59 7.68
CA LEU A 275 18.83 -11.51 7.42
C LEU A 275 19.34 -12.79 6.75
N GLY A 276 19.07 -13.91 7.37
CA GLY A 276 19.37 -15.22 6.83
C GLY A 276 18.19 -15.82 6.05
N PHE A 277 18.49 -16.79 5.19
CA PHE A 277 17.55 -17.40 4.25
C PHE A 277 16.86 -18.65 4.83
N LYS A 278 15.60 -18.54 5.25
CA LYS A 278 14.72 -19.72 5.35
C LYS A 278 13.76 -19.85 4.15
N PHE A 279 13.62 -18.78 3.37
CA PHE A 279 12.63 -18.71 2.28
C PHE A 279 13.05 -19.50 1.01
N THR A 280 14.35 -19.69 0.80
CA THR A 280 14.87 -20.43 -0.35
C THR A 280 14.48 -21.90 -0.34
N GLU A 281 14.42 -22.54 0.84
CA GLU A 281 13.99 -23.93 0.97
C GLU A 281 12.53 -24.06 0.53
N THR A 282 11.63 -23.23 1.05
CA THR A 282 10.21 -23.25 0.69
C THR A 282 9.97 -22.98 -0.79
N LEU A 283 10.73 -22.04 -1.40
CA LEU A 283 10.62 -21.76 -2.83
C LEU A 283 11.13 -22.92 -3.67
N SER A 284 12.28 -23.50 -3.32
CA SER A 284 12.82 -24.67 -4.04
C SER A 284 11.88 -25.85 -3.98
N GLU A 285 11.25 -26.10 -2.84
CA GLU A 285 10.22 -27.14 -2.70
C GLU A 285 9.00 -26.86 -3.60
N ARG A 286 8.50 -25.63 -3.64
CA ARG A 286 7.38 -25.23 -4.52
C ARG A 286 7.73 -25.42 -5.99
N VAL A 287 8.92 -24.98 -6.40
CA VAL A 287 9.38 -25.10 -7.78
C VAL A 287 9.59 -26.57 -8.16
N ASN A 288 10.28 -27.34 -7.33
CA ASN A 288 10.48 -28.76 -7.53
C ASN A 288 9.15 -29.51 -7.66
N PHE A 289 8.17 -29.15 -6.83
CA PHE A 289 6.82 -29.71 -6.96
C PHE A 289 6.19 -29.38 -8.31
N ILE A 290 6.30 -28.13 -8.77
CA ILE A 290 5.69 -27.65 -10.03
C ILE A 290 6.39 -28.32 -11.23
N GLU A 291 7.73 -28.37 -11.24
CA GLU A 291 8.51 -28.93 -12.36
C GLU A 291 8.39 -30.44 -12.46
N ASN A 292 8.33 -31.14 -11.32
CA ASN A 292 8.24 -32.59 -11.25
C ASN A 292 6.79 -33.13 -11.28
N SER A 293 5.79 -32.20 -11.28
CA SER A 293 4.42 -32.66 -11.37
C SER A 293 4.12 -33.18 -12.78
N LEU A 294 4.22 -34.50 -12.95
CA LEU A 294 3.77 -35.26 -14.13
C LEU A 294 2.23 -35.27 -14.26
N TYR A 295 1.59 -34.53 -13.41
CA TYR A 295 0.16 -34.49 -13.25
C TYR A 295 -0.48 -33.53 -14.26
N LEU A 296 -1.33 -34.08 -15.11
CA LEU A 296 -2.20 -33.29 -15.98
C LEU A 296 -3.48 -32.95 -15.20
N PRO A 297 -3.72 -31.69 -14.86
CA PRO A 297 -4.91 -31.33 -14.13
C PRO A 297 -6.15 -31.59 -14.99
N ARG A 298 -7.24 -32.02 -14.36
CA ARG A 298 -8.52 -32.19 -15.03
C ARG A 298 -9.08 -30.85 -15.48
N GLN A 299 -8.90 -29.84 -14.64
CA GLN A 299 -9.31 -28.47 -14.91
C GLN A 299 -8.43 -27.49 -14.13
N VAL A 300 -8.42 -26.23 -14.57
CA VAL A 300 -7.73 -25.12 -13.93
C VAL A 300 -8.76 -24.17 -13.36
N ASN A 301 -8.74 -23.96 -12.06
CA ASN A 301 -9.60 -23.04 -11.33
C ASN A 301 -8.85 -21.73 -11.10
N LEU A 302 -9.32 -20.66 -11.72
CA LEU A 302 -8.74 -19.30 -11.60
C LEU A 302 -9.49 -18.53 -10.54
N ILE A 303 -8.80 -18.00 -9.54
CA ILE A 303 -9.39 -17.16 -8.49
C ILE A 303 -8.98 -15.72 -8.73
N PHE A 304 -9.93 -14.91 -9.15
CA PHE A 304 -9.73 -13.48 -9.36
C PHE A 304 -10.02 -12.71 -8.07
N GLY A 305 -8.98 -12.08 -7.49
CA GLY A 305 -9.11 -11.27 -6.29
C GLY A 305 -9.78 -9.93 -6.59
N VAL A 306 -10.92 -9.67 -5.96
CA VAL A 306 -11.67 -8.41 -6.13
C VAL A 306 -11.46 -7.43 -4.98
N LEU A 307 -10.59 -7.76 -4.01
CA LEU A 307 -10.24 -6.85 -2.93
C LEU A 307 -9.28 -5.77 -3.45
N GLY A 308 -9.70 -4.52 -3.35
CA GLY A 308 -8.91 -3.38 -3.82
C GLY A 308 -8.57 -3.47 -5.31
N ARG A 309 -7.29 -3.29 -5.63
CA ARG A 309 -6.74 -3.37 -7.01
C ARG A 309 -5.75 -4.53 -7.15
N GLN A 310 -5.97 -5.62 -6.41
CA GLN A 310 -5.08 -6.79 -6.45
C GLN A 310 -5.27 -7.61 -7.73
N GLY A 311 -6.51 -7.92 -8.07
CA GLY A 311 -6.82 -8.59 -9.32
C GLY A 311 -6.66 -7.67 -10.53
N ASN A 312 -6.11 -8.22 -11.61
CA ASN A 312 -5.93 -7.51 -12.88
C ASN A 312 -6.52 -8.35 -14.01
N VAL A 313 -7.50 -7.76 -14.74
CA VAL A 313 -8.22 -8.43 -15.84
C VAL A 313 -7.27 -8.85 -16.98
N LYS A 314 -6.14 -8.16 -17.17
CA LYS A 314 -5.17 -8.54 -18.20
C LYS A 314 -4.42 -9.81 -17.82
N ILE A 315 -3.97 -9.91 -16.56
CA ILE A 315 -3.38 -11.15 -16.06
C ILE A 315 -4.38 -12.28 -16.22
N LEU A 316 -5.66 -12.07 -15.85
CA LEU A 316 -6.72 -13.06 -16.03
C LEU A 316 -6.81 -13.50 -17.50
N ARG A 317 -6.95 -12.57 -18.44
CA ARG A 317 -7.05 -12.89 -19.88
C ARG A 317 -5.82 -13.65 -20.40
N THR A 318 -4.62 -13.25 -19.96
CA THR A 318 -3.38 -13.93 -20.34
C THR A 318 -3.35 -15.37 -19.82
N ILE A 319 -3.71 -15.56 -18.55
CA ILE A 319 -3.76 -16.90 -17.94
C ILE A 319 -4.84 -17.74 -18.59
N GLU A 320 -6.04 -17.18 -18.85
CA GLU A 320 -7.11 -17.87 -19.60
C GLU A 320 -6.66 -18.33 -20.99
N SER A 321 -5.93 -17.48 -21.70
CA SER A 321 -5.34 -17.84 -23.00
C SER A 321 -4.37 -19.00 -22.89
N LEU A 322 -3.47 -18.97 -21.88
CA LEU A 322 -2.54 -20.07 -21.63
C LEU A 322 -3.26 -21.37 -21.28
N VAL A 323 -4.29 -21.33 -20.44
CA VAL A 323 -5.12 -22.49 -20.09
C VAL A 323 -5.75 -23.10 -21.35
N SER A 324 -6.32 -22.25 -22.21
CA SER A 324 -6.97 -22.68 -23.46
C SER A 324 -5.95 -23.26 -24.45
N GLN A 325 -4.78 -22.64 -24.61
CA GLN A 325 -3.70 -23.15 -25.47
C GLN A 325 -3.19 -24.54 -25.03
N LYS A 326 -3.22 -24.82 -23.72
CA LYS A 326 -2.85 -26.13 -23.19
C LYS A 326 -4.00 -27.15 -23.19
N GLY A 327 -5.18 -26.78 -23.66
CA GLY A 327 -6.35 -27.66 -23.76
C GLY A 327 -7.02 -27.98 -22.41
N PHE A 328 -6.74 -27.23 -21.35
CA PHE A 328 -7.37 -27.46 -20.04
C PHE A 328 -8.76 -26.83 -19.98
N LYS A 329 -9.68 -27.50 -19.28
CA LYS A 329 -10.95 -26.87 -18.85
C LYS A 329 -10.66 -25.82 -17.79
N LYS A 330 -11.46 -24.74 -17.78
CA LYS A 330 -11.29 -23.63 -16.82
C LYS A 330 -12.57 -23.24 -16.13
N ASN A 331 -12.45 -22.84 -14.88
CA ASN A 331 -13.45 -22.09 -14.13
C ASN A 331 -12.84 -20.80 -13.62
N VAL A 332 -13.64 -19.75 -13.49
CA VAL A 332 -13.20 -18.45 -12.93
C VAL A 332 -14.08 -18.14 -11.73
N TYR A 333 -13.47 -17.95 -10.59
CA TYR A 333 -14.12 -17.56 -9.34
C TYR A 333 -13.69 -16.15 -8.96
N MET A 334 -14.61 -15.33 -8.48
CA MET A 334 -14.32 -14.01 -7.91
C MET A 334 -14.35 -14.12 -6.38
N ALA A 335 -13.30 -13.63 -5.72
CA ALA A 335 -13.20 -13.69 -4.26
C ALA A 335 -12.65 -12.38 -3.70
N THR A 336 -13.28 -11.88 -2.63
CA THR A 336 -12.72 -10.80 -1.79
C THR A 336 -11.63 -11.34 -0.88
N GLU A 337 -11.81 -12.56 -0.40
CA GLU A 337 -10.88 -13.26 0.50
C GLU A 337 -10.71 -14.69 0.03
N ILE A 338 -9.45 -15.11 -0.09
CA ILE A 338 -9.10 -16.48 -0.48
C ILE A 338 -8.78 -17.25 0.80
N LEU A 339 -9.76 -17.99 1.27
CA LEU A 339 -9.69 -18.78 2.50
C LEU A 339 -9.74 -20.28 2.18
N ASN A 340 -8.97 -21.06 2.95
CA ASN A 340 -8.89 -22.51 2.77
C ASN A 340 -10.26 -23.19 2.81
N ASP A 341 -11.10 -22.84 3.79
CA ASP A 341 -12.43 -23.43 3.94
C ASP A 341 -13.33 -23.17 2.74
N ARG A 342 -13.28 -21.96 2.18
CA ARG A 342 -14.03 -21.62 0.95
C ARG A 342 -13.55 -22.41 -0.25
N LEU A 343 -12.22 -22.57 -0.40
CA LEU A 343 -11.65 -23.36 -1.46
C LEU A 343 -11.99 -24.85 -1.30
N ASN A 344 -11.99 -25.38 -0.09
CA ASN A 344 -12.38 -26.77 0.18
C ASN A 344 -13.83 -27.07 -0.21
N ILE A 345 -14.75 -26.11 -0.01
CA ILE A 345 -16.15 -26.25 -0.47
C ILE A 345 -16.24 -26.32 -2.01
N LEU A 346 -15.40 -25.54 -2.70
CA LEU A 346 -15.35 -25.52 -4.16
C LEU A 346 -14.60 -26.72 -4.75
N ASN A 347 -13.82 -27.43 -3.92
CA ASN A 347 -12.97 -28.54 -4.33
C ASN A 347 -13.78 -29.81 -4.59
N GLY A 348 -14.29 -29.97 -5.79
CA GLY A 348 -14.91 -31.22 -6.21
C GLY A 348 -13.95 -32.40 -6.41
N ASN A 349 -12.67 -32.16 -6.73
CA ASN A 349 -11.68 -33.20 -7.02
C ASN A 349 -10.26 -32.78 -6.59
N SER A 350 -9.49 -33.73 -6.03
CA SER A 350 -8.07 -33.57 -5.69
C SER A 350 -7.14 -33.33 -6.88
N LYS A 351 -7.69 -33.44 -8.09
CA LYS A 351 -6.96 -33.33 -9.37
C LYS A 351 -7.07 -31.95 -10.04
N ASP A 352 -7.66 -30.96 -9.38
CA ASP A 352 -7.81 -29.62 -9.92
C ASP A 352 -6.60 -28.75 -9.56
N LEU A 353 -6.15 -27.94 -10.52
CA LEU A 353 -5.10 -26.96 -10.30
C LEU A 353 -5.71 -25.62 -9.96
N TRP A 354 -5.20 -24.95 -8.94
CA TRP A 354 -5.66 -23.65 -8.50
C TRP A 354 -4.64 -22.56 -8.79
N VAL A 355 -5.08 -21.49 -9.44
CA VAL A 355 -4.25 -20.32 -9.75
C VAL A 355 -4.93 -19.07 -9.22
N GLN A 356 -4.29 -18.36 -8.31
CA GLN A 356 -4.83 -17.13 -7.78
C GLN A 356 -4.28 -15.90 -8.55
N LEU A 357 -5.16 -14.98 -8.86
CA LEU A 357 -4.89 -13.74 -9.58
C LEU A 357 -5.15 -12.56 -8.64
N SER A 358 -4.39 -12.51 -7.55
CA SER A 358 -4.50 -11.55 -6.47
C SER A 358 -3.10 -11.17 -5.97
N CYS A 359 -2.91 -11.00 -4.67
CA CYS A 359 -1.60 -10.72 -4.09
C CYS A 359 -0.69 -11.96 -4.17
N PRO A 360 0.51 -11.88 -4.79
CA PRO A 360 1.42 -13.04 -4.90
C PRO A 360 1.85 -13.60 -3.54
N ARG A 361 1.95 -12.73 -2.52
CA ARG A 361 2.31 -13.11 -1.16
C ARG A 361 1.33 -14.09 -0.52
N LEU A 362 0.07 -14.09 -0.98
CA LEU A 362 -0.92 -15.05 -0.48
C LEU A 362 -0.48 -16.50 -0.73
N SER A 363 -0.01 -16.79 -1.94
CA SER A 363 0.50 -18.14 -2.27
C SER A 363 1.83 -18.43 -1.60
N LEU A 364 2.71 -17.44 -1.49
CA LEU A 364 4.05 -17.61 -0.93
C LEU A 364 4.03 -17.77 0.59
N ASP A 365 3.27 -16.93 1.29
CA ASP A 365 3.27 -16.90 2.76
C ASP A 365 2.31 -17.93 3.37
N TRP A 366 1.21 -18.21 2.68
CA TRP A 366 0.11 -19.02 3.19
C TRP A 366 -0.17 -20.27 2.36
N GLY A 367 0.60 -20.51 1.28
CA GLY A 367 0.38 -21.60 0.33
C GLY A 367 0.34 -22.98 0.98
N PHE A 368 1.08 -23.19 2.05
CA PHE A 368 1.12 -24.45 2.79
C PHE A 368 -0.14 -24.75 3.64
N TYR A 369 -0.98 -23.74 3.91
CA TYR A 369 -2.26 -23.94 4.59
C TYR A 369 -3.36 -24.43 3.64
N PHE A 370 -3.16 -24.30 2.32
CA PHE A 370 -4.15 -24.75 1.36
C PHE A 370 -3.97 -26.23 1.06
N LYS A 371 -5.07 -26.98 1.10
CA LYS A 371 -5.08 -28.41 0.80
C LYS A 371 -4.52 -28.72 -0.59
N ASN A 372 -4.82 -27.86 -1.56
CA ASN A 372 -4.25 -27.93 -2.91
C ASN A 372 -3.30 -26.75 -3.10
N ILE A 373 -2.23 -26.95 -3.84
CA ILE A 373 -1.28 -25.88 -4.14
C ILE A 373 -2.00 -24.76 -4.89
N LEU A 374 -1.92 -23.57 -4.31
CA LEU A 374 -2.42 -22.34 -4.88
C LEU A 374 -1.27 -21.63 -5.61
N LEU A 375 -1.24 -21.71 -6.93
CA LEU A 375 -0.20 -21.13 -7.76
C LEU A 375 -0.39 -19.62 -7.96
N THR A 376 0.71 -18.91 -8.08
CA THR A 376 0.75 -17.56 -8.64
C THR A 376 0.73 -17.61 -10.17
N PRO A 377 0.45 -16.51 -10.87
CA PRO A 377 0.57 -16.44 -12.34
C PRO A 377 1.96 -16.81 -12.87
N PHE A 378 3.02 -16.45 -12.15
CA PHE A 378 4.40 -16.81 -12.49
C PHE A 378 4.60 -18.32 -12.39
N GLU A 379 4.21 -18.94 -11.29
CA GLU A 379 4.29 -20.37 -11.07
C GLU A 379 3.47 -21.17 -12.08
N PHE A 380 2.30 -20.64 -12.47
CA PHE A 380 1.52 -21.23 -13.56
C PHE A 380 2.25 -21.16 -14.90
N GLY A 381 3.02 -20.08 -15.14
CA GLY A 381 3.90 -19.99 -16.29
C GLY A 381 5.01 -21.06 -16.31
N ILE A 382 5.57 -21.39 -15.15
CA ILE A 382 6.53 -22.51 -15.03
C ILE A 382 5.83 -23.84 -15.32
N PHE A 383 4.68 -24.09 -14.69
CA PHE A 383 3.88 -25.29 -14.91
C PHE A 383 3.55 -25.51 -16.40
N THR A 384 3.17 -24.45 -17.10
CA THR A 384 2.86 -24.51 -18.54
C THR A 384 4.09 -24.47 -19.45
N LYS A 385 5.30 -24.40 -18.88
CA LYS A 385 6.59 -24.25 -19.60
C LYS A 385 6.66 -23.01 -20.49
N THR A 386 5.88 -21.96 -20.18
CA THR A 386 5.94 -20.67 -20.87
C THR A 386 7.00 -19.74 -20.27
N THR A 387 7.43 -20.01 -19.05
CA THR A 387 8.57 -19.34 -18.42
C THR A 387 9.43 -20.36 -17.66
N LYS A 388 10.62 -19.93 -17.29
CA LYS A 388 11.56 -20.76 -16.50
C LYS A 388 12.03 -19.94 -15.30
N ILE A 389 12.42 -20.64 -14.25
CA ILE A 389 13.18 -20.06 -13.15
C ILE A 389 14.65 -19.96 -13.55
N TYR A 390 15.25 -18.85 -13.24
CA TYR A 390 16.68 -18.62 -13.38
C TYR A 390 17.28 -18.31 -12.02
N ASN A 391 18.36 -19.01 -11.64
CA ASN A 391 19.11 -18.77 -10.39
C ASN A 391 18.26 -18.75 -9.11
N ASN A 392 17.22 -19.57 -9.04
CA ASN A 392 16.25 -19.60 -7.93
C ASN A 392 15.60 -18.26 -7.62
N LEU A 393 15.55 -17.36 -8.59
CA LEU A 393 14.98 -16.04 -8.47
C LEU A 393 13.45 -16.12 -8.61
N PHE A 394 12.71 -15.62 -7.62
CA PHE A 394 11.27 -15.45 -7.71
C PHE A 394 10.94 -13.97 -7.99
N PRO A 395 10.32 -13.64 -9.13
CA PRO A 395 10.09 -12.24 -9.51
C PRO A 395 9.10 -11.58 -8.56
N MET A 396 9.58 -10.52 -7.91
CA MET A 396 8.78 -9.66 -7.04
C MET A 396 8.59 -8.30 -7.72
N ASP A 397 7.97 -8.33 -8.90
CA ASP A 397 7.75 -7.18 -9.79
C ASP A 397 6.26 -6.96 -10.10
N PHE A 398 5.36 -7.43 -9.23
CA PHE A 398 3.92 -7.52 -9.50
C PHE A 398 3.30 -6.18 -9.93
N TYR A 399 3.71 -5.07 -9.32
CA TYR A 399 3.27 -3.72 -9.72
C TYR A 399 4.33 -2.92 -10.47
N SER A 400 5.40 -3.56 -10.92
CA SER A 400 6.42 -2.89 -11.75
C SER A 400 5.86 -2.53 -13.12
N LYS A 401 6.20 -1.32 -13.60
CA LYS A 401 5.85 -0.89 -14.96
C LYS A 401 6.57 -1.67 -16.06
N ILE A 402 7.63 -2.40 -15.70
CA ILE A 402 8.46 -3.21 -16.62
C ILE A 402 8.12 -4.71 -16.46
N GLY A 403 7.15 -5.05 -15.63
CA GLY A 403 6.76 -6.43 -15.32
C GLY A 403 6.33 -7.25 -16.54
N LYS A 404 6.56 -8.57 -16.48
CA LYS A 404 6.14 -9.54 -17.48
C LYS A 404 4.65 -9.86 -17.36
N PHE A 405 4.16 -10.90 -18.05
CA PHE A 405 2.73 -11.23 -18.11
C PHE A 405 2.04 -11.48 -16.76
N TRP A 406 2.79 -11.81 -15.74
CA TRP A 406 2.31 -11.98 -14.36
C TRP A 406 2.20 -10.67 -13.58
N GLY A 407 2.72 -9.57 -14.12
CA GLY A 407 2.70 -8.25 -13.49
C GLY A 407 1.51 -7.39 -13.90
N SER A 408 1.09 -6.53 -12.99
CA SER A 408 -0.10 -5.69 -13.14
C SER A 408 0.02 -4.60 -14.21
N TYR A 409 1.25 -4.19 -14.57
CA TYR A 409 1.56 -3.13 -15.54
C TYR A 409 2.35 -3.61 -16.77
N SER A 410 2.18 -4.87 -17.20
CA SER A 410 2.89 -5.37 -18.38
C SER A 410 2.73 -4.44 -19.60
N ILE A 411 3.79 -4.30 -20.41
CA ILE A 411 3.88 -3.34 -21.57
C ILE A 411 2.76 -3.55 -22.60
N LEU A 412 2.22 -4.76 -22.72
CA LEU A 412 1.02 -5.04 -23.50
C LEU A 412 -0.19 -4.17 -23.08
N SER A 413 -0.06 -3.46 -21.95
CA SER A 413 -1.10 -2.61 -21.39
C SER A 413 -1.25 -1.23 -22.04
N ILE A 414 -0.32 -0.76 -22.82
CA ILE A 414 -0.32 0.62 -23.33
C ILE A 414 -1.14 0.75 -24.61
N GLN A 415 -1.20 -0.27 -25.45
CA GLN A 415 -1.96 -0.23 -26.70
C GLN A 415 -3.47 -0.36 -26.56
N PHE A 416 -3.97 -0.81 -25.42
CA PHE A 416 -5.40 -1.05 -25.18
C PHE A 416 -6.13 0.03 -24.35
N LYS A 417 -5.47 1.17 -24.06
CA LYS A 417 -6.07 2.25 -23.26
C LYS A 417 -7.34 2.88 -23.88
N ILE A 418 -7.52 2.78 -25.19
CA ILE A 418 -8.64 3.44 -25.90
C ILE A 418 -9.95 2.60 -25.87
N HIS A 419 -9.86 1.27 -25.74
CA HIS A 419 -11.05 0.41 -25.74
C HIS A 419 -11.69 0.17 -24.35
N TYR A 420 -10.98 0.49 -23.25
CA TYR A 420 -11.41 0.09 -21.92
C TYR A 420 -12.52 0.94 -21.28
N PHE A 421 -12.74 2.17 -21.72
CA PHE A 421 -13.83 3.01 -21.23
C PHE A 421 -15.21 2.51 -21.67
N GLY A 422 -15.30 1.88 -22.84
CA GLY A 422 -16.55 1.31 -23.37
C GLY A 422 -16.95 -0.02 -22.69
N GLU A 423 -15.99 -0.92 -22.42
CA GLU A 423 -16.29 -2.23 -21.84
C GLU A 423 -16.53 -2.20 -20.32
N TYR A 424 -15.90 -1.28 -19.58
CA TYR A 424 -16.22 -1.08 -18.16
C TYR A 424 -17.67 -0.58 -17.98
N TYR A 425 -18.15 0.23 -18.93
CA TYR A 425 -19.54 0.69 -18.96
C TYR A 425 -20.50 -0.44 -19.29
N LEU A 426 -20.10 -1.39 -20.12
CA LEU A 426 -20.89 -2.58 -20.46
C LEU A 426 -20.90 -3.62 -19.35
N LEU A 427 -19.78 -3.79 -18.60
CA LEU A 427 -19.73 -4.66 -17.43
C LEU A 427 -20.57 -4.10 -16.28
N THR A 428 -20.57 -2.79 -16.04
CA THR A 428 -21.46 -2.18 -15.04
C THR A 428 -22.94 -2.26 -15.44
N LYS A 429 -23.29 -2.23 -16.73
CA LYS A 429 -24.65 -2.52 -17.20
C LYS A 429 -25.04 -3.99 -17.01
N LYS A 430 -24.13 -4.94 -17.22
CA LYS A 430 -24.37 -6.36 -16.93
C LYS A 430 -24.50 -6.63 -15.42
N TYR A 431 -23.79 -5.88 -14.55
CA TYR A 431 -23.95 -5.98 -13.09
C TYR A 431 -25.28 -5.45 -12.58
N ASN A 432 -25.92 -4.49 -13.25
CA ASN A 432 -27.28 -4.07 -12.90
C ASN A 432 -28.35 -5.15 -13.18
N TYR A 433 -28.05 -6.13 -14.04
CA TYR A 433 -28.94 -7.29 -14.25
C TYR A 433 -28.85 -8.28 -13.06
N PHE A 434 -27.75 -8.36 -12.36
CA PHE A 434 -27.59 -9.21 -11.15
C PHE A 434 -28.17 -8.59 -9.88
N ARG A 435 -28.47 -7.28 -9.88
CA ARG A 435 -29.05 -6.60 -8.72
C ARG A 435 -30.48 -7.07 -8.42
N ASN A 436 -31.17 -7.59 -9.39
CA ASN A 436 -32.56 -8.11 -9.24
C ASN A 436 -32.62 -9.55 -8.71
N PHE A 437 -31.46 -10.19 -8.47
CA PHE A 437 -31.42 -11.59 -7.99
C PHE A 437 -30.98 -11.75 -6.51
N ILE A 438 -30.64 -10.67 -5.79
CA ILE A 438 -30.05 -10.76 -4.44
C ILE A 438 -30.85 -10.05 -3.34
N LEU A 439 -31.97 -9.43 -3.65
CA LEU A 439 -32.85 -8.90 -2.60
C LEU A 439 -34.13 -9.73 -2.58
N PRO A 440 -34.45 -10.42 -1.47
CA PRO A 440 -35.77 -10.97 -1.28
C PRO A 440 -36.77 -9.81 -1.17
N ASP A 441 -37.88 -9.93 -1.89
CA ASP A 441 -39.04 -9.05 -1.80
C ASP A 441 -39.41 -8.84 -0.31
N LYS A 442 -39.39 -7.60 0.12
CA LYS A 442 -40.08 -7.21 1.34
C LYS A 442 -41.55 -7.03 1.03
N ASN A 443 -42.28 -8.13 1.08
CA ASN A 443 -43.73 -8.17 1.30
C ASN A 443 -44.10 -9.64 1.55
N GLU A 444 -43.97 -10.00 2.82
CA GLU A 444 -44.85 -10.89 3.58
C GLU A 444 -44.39 -10.84 5.03
#